data_3a27c15c126b9eee98bc9a1e3505da5f
#
_entry.id   3a27c15c126b9eee98bc9a1e3505da5f
#
_cell.length_a   1.000
_cell.length_b   1.000
_cell.length_c   1.000
_cell.angle_alpha   90.00
_cell.angle_beta   90.00
_cell.angle_gamma   90.00
#
_symmetry.space_group_name_H-M   'P 1'
#
loop_
_entity.id
_entity.type
_entity.pdbx_description
1 polymer ?
#
loop_
_entity_poly.entity_id
_entity_poly.type
_entity_poly.pdbx_seq_one_letter_code
_entity_poly.pdbx_strand_id
1 'polypeptide(L)'
;MKIGLLKVGIGAALVFGMGTAALAQTPAASGGQVPASTNKLDSETRGFLTDAAESGHLEMAGSKMALEKSKNADVKQFAQKMIDDHAKVGQQLEALAKSKGFEPPKEPSMMQSAKLKALGLRDEGFDKAYVDEIGVDAHEDAVKLFEKASKEVKDPEVKQFAIETLPSLQQHLQAAKTLQQSVTAKSR
;
A
#
# COMPACT_ATOMS: atom_id res chain seq x y z
N MET A 1 -15.57 47.41 -20.18
CA MET A 1 -15.63 48.90 -20.07
C MET A 1 -14.65 49.31 -18.96
N LYS A 2 -13.61 50.11 -19.35
CA LYS A 2 -12.70 51.00 -18.56
C LYS A 2 -11.82 50.31 -17.50
N ILE A 3 -10.57 49.96 -17.73
CA ILE A 3 -9.31 50.76 -17.85
C ILE A 3 -9.13 51.78 -16.71
N GLY A 4 -8.14 51.54 -15.90
CA GLY A 4 -7.59 52.43 -14.89
C GLY A 4 -6.12 52.16 -14.63
N LEU A 5 -5.28 52.74 -15.52
CA LEU A 5 -3.81 52.77 -15.42
C LEU A 5 -3.45 54.04 -14.63
N LEU A 6 -2.59 53.97 -13.62
CA LEU A 6 -1.93 55.15 -13.06
C LEU A 6 -0.45 54.89 -12.83
N LYS A 7 0.34 55.68 -13.57
CA LYS A 7 1.81 55.82 -13.50
C LYS A 7 2.15 57.07 -12.66
N VAL A 8 3.47 57.17 -12.35
CA VAL A 8 4.29 58.34 -11.94
C VAL A 8 4.65 58.28 -10.45
N GLY A 9 5.87 58.44 -9.98
CA GLY A 9 6.97 59.18 -10.54
C GLY A 9 8.32 58.98 -9.82
N ILE A 10 9.28 59.45 -10.47
CA ILE A 10 10.72 59.45 -10.27
C ILE A 10 11.15 60.34 -9.09
N GLY A 11 12.17 59.90 -8.32
CA GLY A 11 12.92 60.75 -7.39
C GLY A 11 14.31 60.18 -7.13
N ALA A 12 15.30 60.72 -7.83
CA ALA A 12 16.72 60.48 -7.61
C ALA A 12 17.29 61.37 -6.51
N ALA A 13 18.09 60.80 -5.64
CA ALA A 13 19.08 61.56 -4.84
C ALA A 13 20.32 60.73 -4.58
N LEU A 14 21.42 61.13 -5.21
CA LEU A 14 22.79 60.64 -4.96
C LEU A 14 23.31 61.26 -3.66
N VAL A 15 23.80 60.42 -2.77
CA VAL A 15 24.78 60.85 -1.73
C VAL A 15 25.93 59.86 -1.73
N PHE A 16 27.11 60.40 -2.06
CA PHE A 16 28.42 59.75 -1.95
C PHE A 16 28.83 59.71 -0.46
N GLY A 17 29.10 58.54 0.04
CA GLY A 17 29.69 58.31 1.36
C GLY A 17 30.73 57.21 1.27
N MET A 18 32.00 57.55 1.22
CA MET A 18 33.13 56.63 1.37
C MET A 18 33.14 56.11 2.82
N GLY A 19 32.98 54.82 3.00
CA GLY A 19 33.12 54.12 4.26
C GLY A 19 33.85 52.79 4.06
N THR A 20 34.98 52.67 4.71
CA THR A 20 35.97 51.61 4.69
C THR A 20 35.35 50.20 4.78
N ALA A 21 35.74 49.33 3.86
CA ALA A 21 35.38 47.91 3.86
C ALA A 21 36.08 47.17 5.03
N ALA A 22 35.28 46.76 6.00
CA ALA A 22 35.64 45.66 6.90
C ALA A 22 35.10 44.37 6.32
N LEU A 23 35.98 43.50 5.83
CA LEU A 23 35.66 42.16 5.38
C LEU A 23 35.26 41.32 6.63
N ALA A 24 34.00 41.30 6.96
CA ALA A 24 33.45 40.30 7.87
C ALA A 24 33.36 38.97 7.11
N GLN A 25 34.29 38.08 7.40
CA GLN A 25 34.21 36.67 7.01
C GLN A 25 33.00 36.06 7.70
N THR A 26 31.94 35.83 6.96
CA THR A 26 30.85 34.94 7.41
C THR A 26 31.44 33.55 7.51
N PRO A 27 31.30 32.84 8.64
CA PRO A 27 31.65 31.42 8.69
C PRO A 27 30.75 30.69 7.74
N ALA A 28 31.35 29.97 6.76
CA ALA A 28 30.67 29.03 5.92
C ALA A 28 29.87 28.08 6.81
N ALA A 29 28.55 28.13 6.67
CA ALA A 29 27.69 27.13 7.27
C ALA A 29 28.15 25.80 6.68
N SER A 30 28.80 24.99 7.48
CA SER A 30 29.09 23.61 7.22
C SER A 30 27.76 22.94 6.96
N GLY A 31 27.46 22.72 5.69
CA GLY A 31 26.33 21.91 5.28
C GLY A 31 26.51 20.54 5.88
N GLY A 32 25.89 20.33 7.03
CA GLY A 32 25.77 19.00 7.61
C GLY A 32 25.06 18.13 6.58
N GLN A 33 25.83 17.36 5.81
CA GLN A 33 25.32 16.21 5.08
C GLN A 33 24.69 15.32 6.14
N VAL A 34 23.36 15.35 6.21
CA VAL A 34 22.60 14.31 6.91
C VAL A 34 23.05 13.02 6.25
N PRO A 35 23.75 12.12 6.95
CA PRO A 35 24.12 10.85 6.34
C PRO A 35 22.80 10.21 5.92
N ALA A 36 22.65 9.95 4.62
CA ALA A 36 21.58 9.07 4.14
C ALA A 36 21.78 7.79 4.94
N SER A 37 20.91 7.56 5.92
CA SER A 37 20.92 6.35 6.71
C SER A 37 20.65 5.22 5.73
N THR A 38 21.70 4.54 5.30
CA THR A 38 21.61 3.26 4.59
C THR A 38 21.16 2.22 5.63
N ASN A 39 20.03 2.50 6.27
CA ASN A 39 19.45 1.55 7.21
C ASN A 39 18.84 0.43 6.36
N LYS A 40 19.68 -0.56 6.04
CA LYS A 40 19.27 -1.75 5.34
C LYS A 40 18.19 -2.39 6.18
N LEU A 41 16.97 -2.51 5.62
CA LEU A 41 15.86 -3.17 6.30
C LEU A 41 16.33 -4.48 6.93
N ASP A 42 15.96 -4.72 8.17
CA ASP A 42 16.19 -6.01 8.82
C ASP A 42 15.38 -7.13 8.16
N SER A 43 15.72 -8.37 8.47
CA SER A 43 15.11 -9.55 7.84
C SER A 43 13.62 -9.67 8.13
N GLU A 44 13.17 -9.25 9.30
CA GLU A 44 11.77 -9.32 9.72
C GLU A 44 10.93 -8.31 8.95
N THR A 45 11.41 -7.06 8.84
CA THR A 45 10.76 -6.01 8.04
C THR A 45 10.69 -6.40 6.56
N ARG A 46 11.76 -6.98 6.00
CA ARG A 46 11.75 -7.50 4.62
C ARG A 46 10.78 -8.66 4.44
N GLY A 47 10.76 -9.60 5.37
CA GLY A 47 9.83 -10.72 5.37
C GLY A 47 8.39 -10.23 5.33
N PHE A 48 8.04 -9.32 6.21
CA PHE A 48 6.70 -8.72 6.22
C PHE A 48 6.33 -8.07 4.89
N LEU A 49 7.20 -7.22 4.33
CA LEU A 49 6.92 -6.56 3.04
C LEU A 49 6.78 -7.56 1.89
N THR A 50 7.56 -8.65 1.92
CA THR A 50 7.46 -9.74 0.94
C THR A 50 6.12 -10.46 1.06
N ASP A 51 5.80 -10.95 2.26
CA ASP A 51 4.59 -11.75 2.50
C ASP A 51 3.31 -10.93 2.27
N ALA A 52 3.32 -9.65 2.66
CA ALA A 52 2.20 -8.74 2.43
C ALA A 52 1.97 -8.47 0.93
N ALA A 53 3.04 -8.31 0.14
CA ALA A 53 2.92 -8.15 -1.31
C ALA A 53 2.38 -9.42 -1.98
N GLU A 54 2.93 -10.58 -1.65
CA GLU A 54 2.49 -11.87 -2.19
C GLU A 54 1.03 -12.16 -1.85
N SER A 55 0.60 -11.89 -0.60
CA SER A 55 -0.79 -12.05 -0.16
C SER A 55 -1.72 -11.14 -0.95
N GLY A 56 -1.39 -9.86 -1.07
CA GLY A 56 -2.20 -8.93 -1.87
C GLY A 56 -2.34 -9.34 -3.33
N HIS A 57 -1.28 -9.88 -3.93
CA HIS A 57 -1.33 -10.40 -5.31
C HIS A 57 -2.20 -11.66 -5.41
N LEU A 58 -2.14 -12.58 -4.45
CA LEU A 58 -3.01 -13.76 -4.37
C LEU A 58 -4.48 -13.34 -4.34
N GLU A 59 -4.83 -12.43 -3.44
CA GLU A 59 -6.20 -11.98 -3.21
C GLU A 59 -6.76 -11.24 -4.43
N MET A 60 -5.97 -10.37 -5.07
CA MET A 60 -6.37 -9.71 -6.32
C MET A 60 -6.53 -10.70 -7.47
N ALA A 61 -5.62 -11.66 -7.63
CA ALA A 61 -5.69 -12.63 -8.72
C ALA A 61 -6.91 -13.57 -8.56
N GLY A 62 -7.16 -14.08 -7.36
CA GLY A 62 -8.34 -14.86 -7.05
C GLY A 62 -9.64 -14.10 -7.27
N SER A 63 -9.65 -12.81 -6.90
CA SER A 63 -10.82 -11.94 -7.08
C SER A 63 -11.09 -11.63 -8.56
N LYS A 64 -10.07 -11.47 -9.39
CA LYS A 64 -10.24 -11.36 -10.85
C LYS A 64 -10.86 -12.62 -11.43
N MET A 65 -10.40 -13.81 -11.01
CA MET A 65 -11.07 -15.07 -11.42
C MET A 65 -12.53 -15.12 -10.99
N ALA A 66 -12.85 -14.62 -9.79
CA ALA A 66 -14.22 -14.62 -9.30
C ALA A 66 -15.13 -13.69 -10.12
N LEU A 67 -14.64 -12.55 -10.60
CA LEU A 67 -15.38 -11.70 -11.53
C LEU A 67 -15.69 -12.41 -12.85
N GLU A 68 -14.76 -13.22 -13.34
CA GLU A 68 -14.90 -13.95 -14.62
C GLU A 68 -15.81 -15.19 -14.49
N LYS A 69 -15.57 -16.01 -13.46
CA LYS A 69 -16.20 -17.34 -13.33
C LYS A 69 -17.51 -17.34 -12.57
N SER A 70 -17.66 -16.49 -11.55
CA SER A 70 -18.86 -16.49 -10.73
C SER A 70 -20.08 -15.92 -11.45
N LYS A 71 -21.24 -16.52 -11.19
CA LYS A 71 -22.56 -15.99 -11.57
C LYS A 71 -23.30 -15.38 -10.37
N ASN A 72 -22.76 -15.50 -9.18
CA ASN A 72 -23.32 -14.96 -7.95
C ASN A 72 -22.96 -13.47 -7.81
N ALA A 73 -23.98 -12.62 -7.76
CA ALA A 73 -23.79 -11.17 -7.67
C ALA A 73 -23.04 -10.75 -6.37
N ASP A 74 -23.31 -11.43 -5.25
CA ASP A 74 -22.67 -11.14 -3.97
C ASP A 74 -21.17 -11.45 -4.00
N VAL A 75 -20.82 -12.60 -4.65
CA VAL A 75 -19.41 -13.00 -4.86
C VAL A 75 -18.68 -11.99 -5.75
N LYS A 76 -19.33 -11.56 -6.85
CA LYS A 76 -18.75 -10.55 -7.75
C LYS A 76 -18.56 -9.20 -7.06
N GLN A 77 -19.52 -8.77 -6.26
CA GLN A 77 -19.42 -7.51 -5.51
C GLN A 77 -18.26 -7.57 -4.50
N PHE A 78 -18.15 -8.66 -3.76
CA PHE A 78 -17.02 -8.88 -2.85
C PHE A 78 -15.70 -8.87 -3.61
N ALA A 79 -15.60 -9.62 -4.71
CA ALA A 79 -14.38 -9.70 -5.52
C ALA A 79 -13.95 -8.34 -6.08
N GLN A 80 -14.89 -7.52 -6.57
CA GLN A 80 -14.58 -6.17 -7.05
C GLN A 80 -14.01 -5.30 -5.92
N LYS A 81 -14.66 -5.36 -4.74
CA LYS A 81 -14.15 -4.62 -3.57
C LYS A 81 -12.73 -5.04 -3.19
N MET A 82 -12.42 -6.34 -3.22
CA MET A 82 -11.08 -6.85 -2.95
C MET A 82 -10.06 -6.29 -3.94
N ILE A 83 -10.38 -6.27 -5.23
CA ILE A 83 -9.49 -5.71 -6.26
C ILE A 83 -9.22 -4.24 -5.98
N ASP A 84 -10.26 -3.45 -5.71
CA ASP A 84 -10.16 -2.00 -5.55
C ASP A 84 -9.35 -1.62 -4.30
N ASP A 85 -9.58 -2.33 -3.20
CA ASP A 85 -8.91 -2.01 -1.93
C ASP A 85 -7.47 -2.54 -1.91
N HIS A 86 -7.23 -3.78 -2.37
CA HIS A 86 -5.87 -4.34 -2.41
C HIS A 86 -4.99 -3.65 -3.46
N ALA A 87 -5.55 -3.09 -4.53
CA ALA A 87 -4.78 -2.26 -5.46
C ALA A 87 -4.24 -0.99 -4.78
N LYS A 88 -5.02 -0.34 -3.92
CA LYS A 88 -4.58 0.83 -3.15
C LYS A 88 -3.51 0.46 -2.13
N VAL A 89 -3.76 -0.60 -1.36
CA VAL A 89 -2.79 -1.10 -0.36
C VAL A 89 -1.48 -1.52 -1.02
N GLY A 90 -1.55 -2.21 -2.16
CA GLY A 90 -0.38 -2.63 -2.94
C GLY A 90 0.46 -1.43 -3.41
N GLN A 91 -0.17 -0.37 -3.92
CA GLN A 91 0.52 0.87 -4.29
C GLN A 91 1.22 1.54 -3.10
N GLN A 92 0.56 1.58 -1.94
CA GLN A 92 1.15 2.13 -0.72
C GLN A 92 2.35 1.30 -0.25
N LEU A 93 2.22 -0.03 -0.26
CA LEU A 93 3.30 -0.96 0.10
C LEU A 93 4.50 -0.80 -0.85
N GLU A 94 4.25 -0.75 -2.15
CA GLU A 94 5.31 -0.60 -3.15
C GLU A 94 6.05 0.73 -2.98
N ALA A 95 5.34 1.84 -2.79
CA ALA A 95 5.93 3.15 -2.56
C ALA A 95 6.78 3.17 -1.27
N LEU A 96 6.26 2.59 -0.19
CA LEU A 96 6.96 2.47 1.08
C LEU A 96 8.22 1.61 0.94
N ALA A 97 8.11 0.42 0.36
CA ALA A 97 9.24 -0.48 0.15
C ALA A 97 10.34 0.18 -0.69
N LYS A 98 9.96 0.85 -1.78
CA LYS A 98 10.87 1.59 -2.65
C LYS A 98 11.59 2.71 -1.91
N SER A 99 10.92 3.46 -1.04
CA SER A 99 11.56 4.50 -0.21
C SER A 99 12.64 3.93 0.73
N LYS A 100 12.52 2.64 1.08
CA LYS A 100 13.47 1.87 1.89
C LYS A 100 14.52 1.12 1.07
N GLY A 101 14.55 1.31 -0.25
CA GLY A 101 15.48 0.60 -1.14
C GLY A 101 15.17 -0.90 -1.27
N PHE A 102 13.93 -1.30 -1.09
CA PHE A 102 13.47 -2.67 -1.23
C PHE A 102 12.42 -2.77 -2.34
N GLU A 103 12.55 -3.79 -3.19
CA GLU A 103 11.58 -4.10 -4.23
C GLU A 103 10.84 -5.38 -3.84
N PRO A 104 9.55 -5.30 -3.46
CA PRO A 104 8.76 -6.47 -3.09
C PRO A 104 8.41 -7.30 -4.33
N PRO A 105 8.02 -8.58 -4.15
CA PRO A 105 7.51 -9.41 -5.24
C PRO A 105 6.32 -8.74 -5.95
N LYS A 106 6.22 -8.98 -7.27
CA LYS A 106 5.14 -8.45 -8.13
C LYS A 106 4.08 -9.50 -8.46
N GLU A 107 4.25 -10.70 -7.91
CA GLU A 107 3.39 -11.85 -8.16
C GLU A 107 3.19 -12.64 -6.85
N PRO A 108 2.15 -13.46 -6.77
CA PRO A 108 2.00 -14.42 -5.68
C PRO A 108 3.19 -15.37 -5.63
N SER A 109 3.48 -15.93 -4.46
CA SER A 109 4.50 -16.97 -4.32
C SER A 109 4.19 -18.18 -5.20
N MET A 110 5.18 -19.04 -5.41
CA MET A 110 4.99 -20.27 -6.19
C MET A 110 3.86 -21.14 -5.62
N MET A 111 3.78 -21.27 -4.30
CA MET A 111 2.72 -22.05 -3.63
C MET A 111 1.35 -21.41 -3.79
N GLN A 112 1.27 -20.09 -3.67
CA GLN A 112 0.03 -19.34 -3.88
C GLN A 112 -0.42 -19.40 -5.35
N SER A 113 0.51 -19.34 -6.30
CA SER A 113 0.24 -19.52 -7.73
C SER A 113 -0.30 -20.91 -8.05
N ALA A 114 0.20 -21.96 -7.38
CA ALA A 114 -0.34 -23.31 -7.49
C ALA A 114 -1.77 -23.41 -6.93
N LYS A 115 -2.05 -22.75 -5.79
CA LYS A 115 -3.40 -22.64 -5.21
C LYS A 115 -4.36 -21.95 -6.19
N LEU A 116 -3.96 -20.80 -6.77
CA LEU A 116 -4.75 -20.08 -7.78
C LEU A 116 -5.04 -20.96 -9.00
N LYS A 117 -4.05 -21.69 -9.49
CA LYS A 117 -4.25 -22.62 -10.61
C LYS A 117 -5.27 -23.70 -10.27
N ALA A 118 -5.19 -24.31 -9.09
CA ALA A 118 -6.15 -25.30 -8.63
C ALA A 118 -7.57 -24.72 -8.50
N LEU A 119 -7.70 -23.50 -7.97
CA LEU A 119 -8.96 -22.78 -7.88
C LEU A 119 -9.55 -22.51 -9.28
N GLY A 120 -8.72 -22.06 -10.22
CA GLY A 120 -9.13 -21.74 -11.60
C GLY A 120 -9.66 -22.96 -12.40
N LEU A 121 -9.23 -24.17 -12.05
CA LEU A 121 -9.70 -25.42 -12.68
C LEU A 121 -11.09 -25.86 -12.19
N ARG A 122 -11.63 -25.24 -11.15
CA ARG A 122 -12.96 -25.57 -10.63
C ARG A 122 -14.03 -24.89 -11.46
N ASP A 123 -15.00 -25.65 -11.94
CA ASP A 123 -16.24 -25.14 -12.53
C ASP A 123 -17.37 -25.24 -11.51
N GLU A 124 -17.62 -26.44 -11.00
CA GLU A 124 -18.55 -26.63 -9.89
C GLU A 124 -17.90 -26.26 -8.54
N GLY A 125 -18.67 -25.62 -7.67
CA GLY A 125 -18.20 -25.22 -6.33
C GLY A 125 -17.15 -24.12 -6.35
N PHE A 126 -16.91 -23.46 -7.50
CA PHE A 126 -15.94 -22.37 -7.60
C PHE A 126 -16.21 -21.25 -6.57
N ASP A 127 -17.47 -20.78 -6.49
CA ASP A 127 -17.86 -19.70 -5.58
C ASP A 127 -17.52 -20.02 -4.12
N LYS A 128 -17.84 -21.26 -3.71
CA LYS A 128 -17.53 -21.72 -2.37
C LYS A 128 -16.02 -21.78 -2.13
N ALA A 129 -15.26 -22.37 -3.05
CA ALA A 129 -13.82 -22.48 -2.93
C ALA A 129 -13.13 -21.10 -2.93
N TYR A 130 -13.57 -20.16 -3.77
CA TYR A 130 -13.08 -18.79 -3.77
C TYR A 130 -13.32 -18.10 -2.42
N VAL A 131 -14.53 -18.18 -1.91
CA VAL A 131 -14.88 -17.55 -0.64
C VAL A 131 -14.12 -18.18 0.53
N ASP A 132 -13.98 -19.50 0.55
CA ASP A 132 -13.24 -20.21 1.58
C ASP A 132 -11.73 -19.88 1.51
N GLU A 133 -11.11 -20.12 0.35
CA GLU A 133 -9.65 -20.11 0.21
C GLU A 133 -9.07 -18.70 0.07
N ILE A 134 -9.76 -17.80 -0.64
CA ILE A 134 -9.29 -16.42 -0.90
C ILE A 134 -9.99 -15.43 0.04
N GLY A 135 -11.30 -15.60 0.23
CA GLY A 135 -12.07 -14.72 1.10
C GLY A 135 -11.73 -14.92 2.58
N VAL A 136 -11.76 -16.15 3.08
CA VAL A 136 -11.59 -16.43 4.51
C VAL A 136 -10.14 -16.76 4.85
N ASP A 137 -9.60 -17.86 4.33
CA ASP A 137 -8.30 -18.37 4.77
C ASP A 137 -7.16 -17.37 4.51
N ALA A 138 -7.12 -16.79 3.29
CA ALA A 138 -6.08 -15.82 2.95
C ALA A 138 -6.17 -14.56 3.83
N HIS A 139 -7.38 -14.07 4.13
CA HIS A 139 -7.55 -12.91 5.01
C HIS A 139 -7.27 -13.24 6.49
N GLU A 140 -7.53 -14.46 6.96
CA GLU A 140 -7.10 -14.88 8.30
C GLU A 140 -5.57 -14.85 8.43
N ASP A 141 -4.88 -15.31 7.41
CA ASP A 141 -3.42 -15.29 7.39
C ASP A 141 -2.88 -13.86 7.25
N ALA A 142 -3.49 -13.02 6.39
CA ALA A 142 -3.13 -11.61 6.26
C ALA A 142 -3.35 -10.84 7.58
N VAL A 143 -4.47 -11.04 8.26
CA VAL A 143 -4.73 -10.41 9.58
C VAL A 143 -3.65 -10.80 10.59
N LYS A 144 -3.31 -12.09 10.71
CA LYS A 144 -2.21 -12.55 11.60
C LYS A 144 -0.87 -11.91 11.25
N LEU A 145 -0.54 -11.84 9.95
CA LEU A 145 0.69 -11.23 9.44
C LEU A 145 0.78 -9.75 9.85
N PHE A 146 -0.29 -9.00 9.61
CA PHE A 146 -0.33 -7.57 9.91
C PHE A 146 -0.43 -7.29 11.43
N GLU A 147 -1.12 -8.12 12.20
CA GLU A 147 -1.10 -8.05 13.67
C GLU A 147 0.30 -8.25 14.25
N LYS A 148 1.04 -9.22 13.73
CA LYS A 148 2.42 -9.45 14.12
C LYS A 148 3.29 -8.25 13.74
N ALA A 149 3.23 -7.79 12.50
CA ALA A 149 4.02 -6.66 12.01
C ALA A 149 3.74 -5.37 12.79
N SER A 150 2.49 -5.10 13.15
CA SER A 150 2.10 -3.94 13.96
C SER A 150 2.76 -3.89 15.34
N LYS A 151 3.25 -5.02 15.85
CA LYS A 151 3.90 -5.15 17.17
C LYS A 151 5.42 -5.26 17.05
N GLU A 152 5.91 -6.07 16.13
CA GLU A 152 7.28 -6.59 16.12
C GLU A 152 8.20 -5.87 15.11
N VAL A 153 7.69 -5.40 13.95
CA VAL A 153 8.51 -4.70 12.95
C VAL A 153 9.19 -3.47 13.55
N LYS A 154 10.49 -3.32 13.28
CA LYS A 154 11.32 -2.25 13.87
C LYS A 154 11.28 -0.95 13.08
N ASP A 155 11.12 -1.01 11.75
CA ASP A 155 10.98 0.19 10.94
C ASP A 155 9.64 0.88 11.28
N PRO A 156 9.65 2.13 11.75
CA PRO A 156 8.45 2.79 12.25
C PRO A 156 7.41 3.07 11.16
N GLU A 157 7.83 3.33 9.92
CA GLU A 157 6.91 3.60 8.82
C GLU A 157 6.25 2.31 8.33
N VAL A 158 7.01 1.19 8.30
CA VAL A 158 6.47 -0.13 7.96
C VAL A 158 5.53 -0.62 9.05
N LYS A 159 5.88 -0.39 10.32
CA LYS A 159 4.97 -0.67 11.45
C LYS A 159 3.68 0.13 11.35
N GLN A 160 3.76 1.42 11.03
CA GLN A 160 2.61 2.28 10.87
C GLN A 160 1.70 1.82 9.72
N PHE A 161 2.30 1.46 8.58
CA PHE A 161 1.56 0.87 7.46
C PHE A 161 0.78 -0.39 7.88
N ALA A 162 1.39 -1.26 8.68
CA ALA A 162 0.70 -2.45 9.18
C ALA A 162 -0.48 -2.08 10.11
N ILE A 163 -0.30 -1.11 11.00
CA ILE A 163 -1.34 -0.61 11.91
C ILE A 163 -2.53 -0.02 11.12
N GLU A 164 -2.25 0.79 10.10
CA GLU A 164 -3.28 1.48 9.32
C GLU A 164 -4.05 0.54 8.38
N THR A 165 -3.40 -0.51 7.88
CA THR A 165 -4.02 -1.48 6.97
C THR A 165 -4.86 -2.52 7.70
N LEU A 166 -4.46 -2.93 8.90
CA LEU A 166 -5.09 -4.02 9.66
C LEU A 166 -6.61 -3.90 9.82
N PRO A 167 -7.20 -2.72 10.13
CA PRO A 167 -8.67 -2.61 10.24
C PRO A 167 -9.40 -2.96 8.95
N SER A 168 -8.85 -2.63 7.78
CA SER A 168 -9.44 -2.96 6.48
C SER A 168 -9.42 -4.47 6.24
N LEU A 169 -8.30 -5.14 6.53
CA LEU A 169 -8.19 -6.60 6.42
C LEU A 169 -9.19 -7.33 7.33
N GLN A 170 -9.38 -6.84 8.55
CA GLN A 170 -10.37 -7.39 9.49
C GLN A 170 -11.81 -7.21 8.97
N GLN A 171 -12.12 -6.06 8.33
CA GLN A 171 -13.43 -5.84 7.69
C GLN A 171 -13.64 -6.76 6.49
N HIS A 172 -12.60 -6.98 5.66
CA HIS A 172 -12.67 -7.93 4.55
C HIS A 172 -12.93 -9.35 5.04
N LEU A 173 -12.21 -9.79 6.07
CA LEU A 173 -12.42 -11.10 6.68
C LEU A 173 -13.86 -11.28 7.19
N GLN A 174 -14.40 -10.27 7.87
CA GLN A 174 -15.77 -10.32 8.35
C GLN A 174 -16.79 -10.40 7.20
N ALA A 175 -16.58 -9.62 6.14
CA ALA A 175 -17.41 -9.67 4.94
C ALA A 175 -17.32 -11.03 4.24
N ALA A 176 -16.12 -11.62 4.15
CA ALA A 176 -15.91 -12.95 3.59
C ALA A 176 -16.64 -14.03 4.39
N LYS A 177 -16.57 -14.00 5.73
CA LYS A 177 -17.31 -14.94 6.61
C LYS A 177 -18.82 -14.83 6.45
N THR A 178 -19.33 -13.62 6.27
CA THR A 178 -20.76 -13.40 5.98
C THR A 178 -21.14 -13.99 4.61
N LEU A 179 -20.32 -13.73 3.60
CA LEU A 179 -20.52 -14.28 2.24
C LEU A 179 -20.43 -15.81 2.23
N GLN A 180 -19.52 -16.41 2.99
CA GLN A 180 -19.35 -17.85 3.15
C GLN A 180 -20.65 -18.53 3.62
N GLN A 181 -21.31 -17.94 4.61
CA GLN A 181 -22.58 -18.43 5.11
C GLN A 181 -23.66 -18.42 4.03
N SER A 182 -23.75 -17.33 3.25
CA SER A 182 -24.74 -17.18 2.19
C SER A 182 -24.51 -18.16 1.02
N VAL A 183 -23.26 -18.35 0.61
CA VAL A 183 -22.90 -19.29 -0.48
C VAL A 183 -23.15 -20.74 -0.03
N THR A 184 -22.81 -21.08 1.21
CA THR A 184 -23.07 -22.44 1.75
C THR A 184 -24.57 -22.74 1.86
N ALA A 185 -25.38 -21.76 2.25
CA ALA A 185 -26.84 -21.96 2.33
C ALA A 185 -27.49 -22.17 0.97
N LYS A 186 -27.00 -21.53 -0.09
CA LYS A 186 -27.50 -21.67 -1.46
C LYS A 186 -27.06 -22.99 -2.15
N SER A 187 -26.07 -23.67 -1.59
CA SER A 187 -25.51 -24.93 -2.12
C SER A 187 -26.18 -26.20 -1.54
N ARG A 188 -27.13 -26.03 -0.61
CA ARG A 188 -27.94 -27.10 0.00
C ARG A 188 -29.30 -27.18 -0.66
#